data_0120929b9b8bf1a94b6fd9c672db1ab9
#
_entry.id   0120929b9b8bf1a94b6fd9c672db1ab9
#
_cell.length_a   1.000
_cell.length_b   1.000
_cell.length_c   1.000
_cell.angle_alpha   90.00
_cell.angle_beta   90.00
_cell.angle_gamma   90.00
#
_symmetry.space_group_name_H-M   'P 1'
#
loop_
_entity.id
_entity.type
_entity.pdbx_description
1 polymer ?
#
loop_
_entity_poly.entity_id
_entity_poly.type
_entity_poly.pdbx_seq_one_letter_code
_entity_poly.pdbx_strand_id
1 'polypeptide(L)'
;SYIKNQKLLSSGNSITEGIGTGRITKNFNKAIIDDAFQIKDEEALNIVFDLIQKQKIVLGGSSGINIAGAINLAKKLGPGKTIVTILCDDGRRYASKIFNKDFLKKNKLPIPNWL
;
A
#
# COMPACT_ATOMS: atom_id res chain seq x y z
N SER A 1 14.93 2.57 -2.47
CA SER A 1 16.29 3.08 -2.51
C SER A 1 17.26 2.35 -1.59
N TYR A 2 16.83 1.72 -0.46
CA TYR A 2 17.71 0.88 0.37
C TYR A 2 18.34 -0.26 -0.44
N ILE A 3 17.56 -0.94 -1.26
CA ILE A 3 18.03 -2.07 -2.09
C ILE A 3 19.12 -1.65 -3.06
N LYS A 4 18.99 -0.47 -3.68
CA LYS A 4 19.98 0.01 -4.66
C LYS A 4 21.26 0.56 -4.03
N ASN A 5 21.16 1.20 -2.86
CA ASN A 5 22.26 1.99 -2.29
C ASN A 5 22.65 1.55 -0.88
N GLN A 6 22.01 0.51 -0.33
CA GLN A 6 22.15 0.07 1.07
C GLN A 6 21.96 1.20 2.10
N LYS A 7 21.24 2.27 1.69
CA LYS A 7 20.88 3.40 2.54
C LYS A 7 19.38 3.46 2.69
N LEU A 8 18.93 3.56 3.94
CA LEU A 8 17.53 3.80 4.24
C LEU A 8 17.23 5.29 3.98
N LEU A 9 16.51 5.57 2.92
CA LEU A 9 16.06 6.91 2.60
C LEU A 9 14.56 6.98 2.87
N SER A 10 14.16 7.88 3.76
CA SER A 10 12.77 8.24 3.97
C SER A 10 12.42 9.41 3.06
N SER A 11 11.40 9.26 2.24
CA SER A 11 10.85 10.36 1.43
C SER A 11 9.34 10.43 1.62
N GLY A 12 8.85 11.54 2.16
CA GLY A 12 7.43 11.78 2.40
C GLY A 12 6.87 11.05 3.62
N ASN A 13 5.59 11.30 3.87
CA ASN A 13 4.80 10.66 4.92
C ASN A 13 3.68 9.86 4.28
N SER A 14 3.44 8.64 4.77
CA SER A 14 2.27 7.84 4.40
C SER A 14 1.21 7.94 5.50
N ILE A 15 -0.06 7.94 5.10
CA ILE A 15 -1.19 7.82 6.03
C ILE A 15 -1.36 6.38 6.54
N THR A 16 -0.70 5.42 5.90
CA THR A 16 -0.81 4.00 6.23
C THR A 16 0.12 3.64 7.38
N GLU A 17 -0.48 3.12 8.45
CA GLU A 17 0.26 2.68 9.63
C GLU A 17 1.08 1.41 9.33
N GLY A 18 2.26 1.31 9.94
CA GLY A 18 3.13 0.14 9.81
C GLY A 18 3.90 0.01 8.50
N ILE A 19 3.81 1.01 7.63
CA ILE A 19 4.53 1.06 6.35
C ILE A 19 5.67 2.08 6.43
N GLY A 20 6.77 1.81 5.73
CA GLY A 20 7.87 2.78 5.59
C GLY A 20 8.69 2.93 6.86
N THR A 21 9.08 1.83 7.47
CA THR A 21 9.94 1.88 8.67
C THR A 21 11.25 2.64 8.40
N GLY A 22 11.58 3.59 9.27
CA GLY A 22 12.83 4.35 9.23
C GLY A 22 14.05 3.61 9.79
N ARG A 23 13.93 2.33 10.11
CA ARG A 23 15.01 1.50 10.65
C ARG A 23 15.07 0.12 10.02
N ILE A 24 16.28 -0.41 9.94
CA ILE A 24 16.50 -1.80 9.52
C ILE A 24 16.23 -2.71 10.74
N THR A 25 15.18 -3.51 10.65
CA THR A 25 14.86 -4.51 11.68
C THR A 25 15.70 -5.77 11.48
N LYS A 26 15.82 -6.60 12.51
CA LYS A 26 16.53 -7.89 12.41
C LYS A 26 15.95 -8.79 11.32
N ASN A 27 14.63 -8.80 11.17
CA ASN A 27 13.95 -9.60 10.14
C ASN A 27 14.25 -9.05 8.73
N PHE A 28 14.19 -7.74 8.57
CA PHE A 28 14.50 -7.10 7.29
C PHE A 28 15.96 -7.36 6.86
N ASN A 29 16.90 -7.29 7.82
CA ASN A 29 18.33 -7.50 7.53
C ASN A 29 18.65 -8.93 7.07
N LYS A 30 17.80 -9.90 7.41
CA LYS A 30 17.95 -11.31 7.01
C LYS A 30 17.10 -11.67 5.78
N ALA A 31 16.23 -10.78 5.32
CA ALA A 31 15.35 -11.04 4.20
C ALA A 31 16.16 -11.00 2.88
N ILE A 32 15.92 -11.96 2.02
CA ILE A 32 16.39 -11.94 0.63
C ILE A 32 15.38 -11.13 -0.16
N ILE A 33 15.80 -9.96 -0.64
CA ILE A 33 14.93 -9.02 -1.34
C ILE A 33 15.52 -8.74 -2.71
N ASP A 34 14.79 -9.10 -3.76
CA ASP A 34 15.22 -8.90 -5.15
C ASP A 34 14.88 -7.50 -5.66
N ASP A 35 13.72 -6.95 -5.26
CA ASP A 35 13.27 -5.63 -5.73
C ASP A 35 12.31 -4.98 -4.74
N ALA A 36 12.00 -3.69 -4.97
CA ALA A 36 11.02 -2.94 -4.19
C ALA A 36 10.32 -1.87 -5.04
N PHE A 37 9.05 -1.64 -4.73
CA PHE A 37 8.24 -0.59 -5.32
C PHE A 37 7.88 0.45 -4.26
N GLN A 38 7.93 1.73 -4.64
CA GLN A 38 7.37 2.79 -3.85
C GLN A 38 5.94 3.05 -4.35
N ILE A 39 4.97 2.86 -3.47
CA ILE A 39 3.55 3.05 -3.77
C ILE A 39 3.06 4.32 -3.08
N LYS A 40 2.34 5.16 -3.80
CA LYS A 40 1.70 6.37 -3.26
C LYS A 40 0.40 6.01 -2.55
N ASP A 41 0.07 6.75 -1.49
CA ASP A 41 -1.19 6.57 -0.76
C ASP A 41 -2.43 6.68 -1.67
N GLU A 42 -2.40 7.60 -2.63
CA GLU A 42 -3.48 7.77 -3.62
C GLU A 42 -3.71 6.49 -4.45
N GLU A 43 -2.64 5.87 -4.93
CA GLU A 43 -2.70 4.63 -5.71
C GLU A 43 -3.29 3.49 -4.87
N ALA A 44 -2.81 3.34 -3.63
CA ALA A 44 -3.28 2.33 -2.70
C ALA A 44 -4.76 2.50 -2.34
N LEU A 45 -5.20 3.74 -2.06
CA LEU A 45 -6.57 4.03 -1.69
C LEU A 45 -7.55 3.82 -2.84
N ASN A 46 -7.20 4.18 -4.06
CA ASN A 46 -8.02 3.91 -5.24
C ASN A 46 -8.31 2.42 -5.39
N ILE A 47 -7.31 1.56 -5.14
CA ILE A 47 -7.50 0.11 -5.16
C ILE A 47 -8.44 -0.34 -4.03
N VAL A 48 -8.28 0.16 -2.81
CA VAL A 48 -9.16 -0.17 -1.67
C VAL A 48 -10.60 0.23 -1.99
N PHE A 49 -10.83 1.42 -2.51
CA PHE A 49 -12.17 1.91 -2.87
C PHE A 49 -12.80 1.12 -4.01
N ASP A 50 -12.03 0.75 -5.01
CA ASP A 50 -12.47 -0.11 -6.13
C ASP A 50 -12.87 -1.50 -5.64
N LEU A 51 -12.11 -2.11 -4.72
CA LEU A 51 -12.43 -3.41 -4.15
C LEU A 51 -13.74 -3.38 -3.36
N ILE A 52 -13.98 -2.31 -2.59
CA ILE A 52 -15.25 -2.13 -1.88
C ILE A 52 -16.41 -2.02 -2.86
N GLN A 53 -16.27 -1.17 -3.86
CA GLN A 53 -17.34 -0.90 -4.81
C GLN A 53 -17.67 -2.12 -5.67
N LYS A 54 -16.65 -2.79 -6.22
CA LYS A 54 -16.80 -3.85 -7.21
C LYS A 54 -16.92 -5.26 -6.60
N GLN A 55 -16.20 -5.50 -5.48
CA GLN A 55 -16.08 -6.84 -4.89
C GLN A 55 -16.68 -6.94 -3.48
N LYS A 56 -17.10 -5.84 -2.88
CA LYS A 56 -17.59 -5.78 -1.49
C LYS A 56 -16.55 -6.23 -0.45
N ILE A 57 -15.27 -6.09 -0.77
CA ILE A 57 -14.15 -6.45 0.09
C ILE A 57 -13.61 -5.18 0.74
N VAL A 58 -13.60 -5.15 2.08
CA VAL A 58 -13.19 -4.00 2.89
C VAL A 58 -11.81 -4.25 3.47
N LEU A 59 -10.79 -3.61 2.91
CA LEU A 59 -9.38 -3.77 3.31
C LEU A 59 -8.78 -2.47 3.82
N GLY A 60 -7.73 -2.57 4.62
CA GLY A 60 -6.92 -1.44 5.08
C GLY A 60 -5.95 -0.94 4.01
N GLY A 61 -5.35 0.24 4.26
CA GLY A 61 -4.42 0.89 3.33
C GLY A 61 -3.19 0.05 3.01
N SER A 62 -2.66 -0.72 3.97
CA SER A 62 -1.52 -1.62 3.76
C SER A 62 -1.81 -2.72 2.74
N SER A 63 -3.03 -3.26 2.73
CA SER A 63 -3.47 -4.20 1.68
C SER A 63 -3.51 -3.52 0.31
N GLY A 64 -3.98 -2.26 0.23
CA GLY A 64 -3.95 -1.47 -0.99
C GLY A 64 -2.53 -1.29 -1.54
N ILE A 65 -1.56 -1.00 -0.66
CA ILE A 65 -0.15 -0.89 -1.02
C ILE A 65 0.40 -2.21 -1.56
N ASN A 66 0.10 -3.33 -0.89
CA ASN A 66 0.55 -4.65 -1.32
C ASN A 66 -0.04 -5.03 -2.68
N ILE A 67 -1.32 -4.76 -2.91
CA ILE A 67 -1.97 -5.04 -4.20
C ILE A 67 -1.40 -4.15 -5.30
N ALA A 68 -1.18 -2.86 -5.05
CA ALA A 68 -0.53 -1.96 -6.00
C ALA A 68 0.88 -2.46 -6.38
N GLY A 69 1.65 -2.86 -5.38
CA GLY A 69 2.97 -3.47 -5.60
C GLY A 69 2.90 -4.74 -6.43
N ALA A 70 1.94 -5.63 -6.16
CA ALA A 70 1.71 -6.84 -6.95
C ALA A 70 1.33 -6.53 -8.41
N ILE A 71 0.47 -5.52 -8.63
CA ILE A 71 0.10 -5.06 -9.98
C ILE A 71 1.33 -4.53 -10.72
N ASN A 72 2.16 -3.72 -10.07
CA ASN A 72 3.36 -3.17 -10.66
C ASN A 72 4.38 -4.27 -10.99
N LEU A 73 4.51 -5.26 -10.12
CA LEU A 73 5.33 -6.44 -10.38
C LEU A 73 4.80 -7.26 -11.56
N ALA A 74 3.48 -7.47 -11.63
CA ALA A 74 2.86 -8.19 -12.75
C ALA A 74 3.13 -7.51 -14.09
N LYS A 75 3.00 -6.19 -14.15
CA LYS A 75 3.32 -5.41 -15.35
C LYS A 75 4.79 -5.53 -15.75
N LYS A 76 5.69 -5.56 -14.77
CA LYS A 76 7.13 -5.70 -15.00
C LYS A 76 7.51 -7.08 -15.51
N LEU A 77 6.91 -8.14 -14.96
CA LEU A 77 7.25 -9.53 -15.29
C LEU A 77 6.54 -10.06 -16.54
N GLY A 78 5.42 -9.47 -16.94
CA GLY A 78 4.60 -9.93 -18.04
C GLY A 78 3.73 -11.15 -17.71
N PRO A 79 3.02 -11.72 -18.71
CA PRO A 79 2.07 -12.80 -18.52
C PRO A 79 2.73 -14.12 -18.09
N GLY A 80 1.90 -15.05 -17.61
CA GLY A 80 2.32 -16.41 -17.25
C GLY A 80 3.07 -16.52 -15.93
N LYS A 81 2.96 -15.52 -15.04
CA LYS A 81 3.57 -15.52 -13.71
C LYS A 81 2.51 -15.65 -12.61
N THR A 82 2.87 -16.35 -11.55
CA THR A 82 2.08 -16.41 -10.32
C THR A 82 2.65 -15.41 -9.33
N ILE A 83 1.80 -14.49 -8.85
CA ILE A 83 2.18 -13.46 -7.88
C ILE A 83 1.34 -13.66 -6.62
N VAL A 84 2.01 -13.79 -5.49
CA VAL A 84 1.38 -13.92 -4.18
C VAL A 84 1.58 -12.62 -3.40
N THR A 85 0.53 -12.11 -2.78
CA THR A 85 0.59 -10.94 -1.90
C THR A 85 -0.21 -11.17 -0.62
N ILE A 86 -0.03 -10.30 0.37
CA ILE A 86 -0.70 -10.42 1.67
C ILE A 86 -1.76 -9.34 1.78
N LEU A 87 -2.98 -9.74 2.14
CA LEU A 87 -4.06 -8.87 2.58
C LEU A 87 -3.97 -8.78 4.11
N CYS A 88 -3.52 -7.63 4.61
CA CYS A 88 -3.13 -7.46 6.02
C CYS A 88 -4.34 -7.35 6.94
N ASP A 89 -4.99 -6.17 6.92
CA ASP A 89 -6.01 -5.79 7.90
C ASP A 89 -7.37 -5.57 7.26
N ASP A 90 -8.41 -5.82 8.08
CA ASP A 90 -9.76 -5.39 7.77
C ASP A 90 -9.85 -3.85 7.78
N GLY A 91 -10.41 -3.28 6.73
CA GLY A 91 -10.50 -1.83 6.53
C GLY A 91 -11.38 -1.11 7.55
N ARG A 92 -12.33 -1.80 8.20
CA ARG A 92 -13.21 -1.21 9.23
C ARG A 92 -12.44 -0.62 10.40
N ARG A 93 -11.25 -1.13 10.70
CA ARG A 93 -10.33 -0.55 11.71
C ARG A 93 -9.91 0.88 11.40
N TYR A 94 -10.01 1.29 10.15
CA TYR A 94 -9.55 2.59 9.65
C TYR A 94 -10.70 3.51 9.23
N ALA A 95 -11.91 3.25 9.75
CA ALA A 95 -13.12 4.01 9.40
C ALA A 95 -12.97 5.53 9.65
N SER A 96 -12.29 5.93 10.72
CA SER A 96 -12.02 7.33 11.04
C SER A 96 -10.97 8.01 10.15
N LYS A 97 -10.30 7.25 9.29
CA LYS A 97 -9.25 7.74 8.36
C LYS A 97 -9.67 7.53 6.92
N ILE A 98 -9.43 6.34 6.37
CA ILE A 98 -9.63 6.08 4.93
C ILE A 98 -11.10 6.07 4.48
N PHE A 99 -12.05 5.99 5.42
CA PHE A 99 -13.49 6.11 5.14
C PHE A 99 -14.12 7.39 5.74
N ASN A 100 -13.30 8.40 6.02
CA ASN A 100 -13.73 9.70 6.52
C ASN A 100 -13.40 10.79 5.49
N LYS A 101 -14.44 11.44 4.95
CA LYS A 101 -14.29 12.51 3.95
C LYS A 101 -13.39 13.65 4.39
N ASP A 102 -13.53 14.10 5.64
CA ASP A 102 -12.76 15.24 6.14
C ASP A 102 -11.28 14.88 6.27
N PHE A 103 -10.98 13.67 6.72
CA PHE A 103 -9.62 13.15 6.76
C PHE A 103 -9.01 13.07 5.37
N LEU A 104 -9.73 12.51 4.40
CA LEU A 104 -9.27 12.39 3.01
C LEU A 104 -9.03 13.76 2.39
N LYS A 105 -9.97 14.69 2.55
CA LYS A 105 -9.85 16.07 2.07
C LYS A 105 -8.66 16.80 2.67
N LYS A 106 -8.49 16.72 4.00
CA LYS A 106 -7.36 17.33 4.71
C LYS A 106 -6.01 16.83 4.20
N ASN A 107 -5.92 15.56 3.84
CA ASN A 107 -4.68 14.95 3.35
C ASN A 107 -4.57 14.94 1.82
N LYS A 108 -5.48 15.63 1.10
CA LYS A 108 -5.51 15.70 -0.37
C LYS A 108 -5.54 14.33 -1.05
N LEU A 109 -6.31 13.42 -0.48
CA LEU A 109 -6.46 12.04 -0.92
C LEU A 109 -7.75 11.86 -1.73
N PRO A 110 -7.84 10.81 -2.56
CA PRO A 110 -9.05 10.51 -3.33
C PRO A 110 -10.26 10.31 -2.42
N ILE A 111 -11.40 10.86 -2.84
CA ILE A 111 -12.69 10.68 -2.18
C ILE A 111 -13.60 9.96 -3.16
N PRO A 112 -14.01 8.73 -2.88
CA PRO A 112 -14.91 8.00 -3.78
C PRO A 112 -16.33 8.59 -3.73
N ASN A 113 -17.03 8.53 -4.86
CA ASN A 113 -18.38 9.12 -4.99
C ASN A 113 -19.43 8.50 -4.05
N TRP A 114 -19.20 7.28 -3.57
CA TRP A 114 -20.12 6.55 -2.69
C TRP A 114 -19.86 6.82 -1.19
N LEU A 115 -18.84 7.54 -0.83
CA LEU A 115 -18.50 7.89 0.57
C LEU A 115 -19.19 9.27 0.97
#